data_74aecc3a0c8e0efb6c1de50c51326fcd
#
_entry.id   74aecc3a0c8e0efb6c1de50c51326fcd
#
_cell.length_a   1.000
_cell.length_b   1.000
_cell.length_c   1.000
_cell.angle_alpha   90.00
_cell.angle_beta   90.00
_cell.angle_gamma   90.00
#
_symmetry.space_group_name_H-M   'P 1'
#
loop_
_entity.id
_entity.type
_entity.pdbx_description
1 polymer ?
#
loop_
_entity_poly.entity_id
_entity_poly.type
_entity_poly.pdbx_seq_one_letter_code
_entity_poly.pdbx_strand_id
1 'polypeptide(L)'
;MSSPASSLNRSLAPSRRWLWSLPLLMLLLMGGLAALRWRAQSAAPVAAPPQGPGSLAGAGEFSNRRVHALGRLEPRGEVVRLAPPAGNDGARVEALLVAEGDEIPPQTLVARLDTYARKRAELKEAEARLLAAQARLAQTHAGAKPGDIEAQQAAVDLLAEQMKVSRRDLERAERFRNQKVISGEDFDKYQWALDKTTLEFRRARQLLDAIREVRETDVRVQETEVVTAEAAVAAAKERVEAAEVRNPTAGRILKIHTRPGEKVGDNGLLELGDVAHMQAVAEVFEGDVGLLSTGQGATVIVDGTRDELRGTIVELGSIVARKVVLTNDPVSDTDARVVEVRVQLEPSSSRRVERLSNARVEVTFDPPSEPSGSPSTPSAADANRSPGL
;
A
#
# COMPACT_ATOMS: atom_id res chain seq x y z
N MET A 1 -9.26 -46.51 -38.97
CA MET A 1 -10.56 -47.17 -38.84
C MET A 1 -11.41 -46.32 -37.92
N SER A 2 -12.24 -45.57 -38.54
CA SER A 2 -13.69 -45.37 -38.37
C SER A 2 -14.14 -44.59 -37.12
N SER A 3 -14.41 -43.31 -37.35
CA SER A 3 -15.49 -42.55 -36.65
C SER A 3 -16.85 -43.26 -36.73
N PRO A 4 -17.81 -42.89 -35.85
CA PRO A 4 -18.68 -41.80 -36.33
C PRO A 4 -19.18 -40.77 -35.27
N ALA A 5 -19.57 -39.65 -35.83
CA ALA A 5 -20.31 -38.53 -35.23
C ALA A 5 -21.70 -38.94 -34.77
N SER A 6 -22.20 -38.28 -33.70
CA SER A 6 -23.61 -38.17 -33.41
C SER A 6 -23.99 -36.74 -33.09
N SER A 7 -24.70 -36.14 -34.00
CA SER A 7 -25.43 -34.90 -33.95
C SER A 7 -26.57 -34.95 -32.91
N LEU A 8 -26.64 -34.00 -31.97
CA LEU A 8 -27.83 -33.75 -31.17
C LEU A 8 -28.44 -32.41 -31.54
N ASN A 9 -29.51 -32.53 -32.27
CA ASN A 9 -30.48 -31.51 -32.65
C ASN A 9 -31.21 -31.01 -31.39
N ARG A 10 -31.10 -29.75 -31.03
CA ARG A 10 -31.93 -29.08 -30.01
C ARG A 10 -32.95 -28.20 -30.73
N SER A 11 -34.16 -28.68 -30.77
CA SER A 11 -35.36 -27.98 -31.15
C SER A 11 -35.64 -26.80 -30.18
N LEU A 12 -35.71 -25.60 -30.72
CA LEU A 12 -36.17 -24.40 -30.04
C LEU A 12 -37.72 -24.41 -30.00
N ALA A 13 -38.29 -24.54 -28.79
CA ALA A 13 -39.71 -24.28 -28.54
C ALA A 13 -39.90 -22.79 -28.22
N PRO A 14 -40.92 -22.10 -28.79
CA PRO A 14 -41.18 -20.69 -28.52
C PRO A 14 -41.91 -20.54 -27.18
N SER A 15 -41.32 -19.72 -26.29
CA SER A 15 -41.86 -19.38 -24.98
C SER A 15 -43.08 -18.46 -25.12
N ARG A 16 -44.22 -19.00 -24.73
CA ARG A 16 -45.58 -18.41 -24.67
C ARG A 16 -45.68 -17.41 -23.49
N ARG A 17 -44.96 -16.30 -23.55
CA ARG A 17 -44.93 -15.25 -22.49
C ARG A 17 -45.71 -13.98 -22.82
N TRP A 18 -46.49 -13.93 -23.90
CA TRP A 18 -47.10 -12.70 -24.39
C TRP A 18 -48.58 -12.56 -24.07
N LEU A 19 -49.19 -13.50 -23.33
CA LEU A 19 -50.64 -13.49 -23.01
C LEU A 19 -50.99 -12.90 -21.63
N TRP A 20 -50.02 -12.44 -20.85
CA TRP A 20 -50.24 -11.88 -19.50
C TRP A 20 -50.08 -10.37 -19.38
N SER A 21 -49.75 -9.66 -20.46
CA SER A 21 -49.51 -8.21 -20.46
C SER A 21 -50.79 -7.35 -20.63
N LEU A 22 -51.88 -7.90 -21.13
CA LEU A 22 -53.12 -7.15 -21.37
C LEU A 22 -53.94 -6.80 -20.09
N PRO A 23 -54.10 -7.65 -19.07
CA PRO A 23 -54.83 -7.27 -17.86
C PRO A 23 -54.09 -6.25 -16.98
N LEU A 24 -52.75 -6.20 -17.00
CA LEU A 24 -51.96 -5.26 -16.19
C LEU A 24 -52.07 -3.82 -16.70
N LEU A 25 -52.20 -3.64 -18.00
CA LEU A 25 -52.34 -2.30 -18.63
C LEU A 25 -53.72 -1.70 -18.32
N MET A 26 -54.77 -2.51 -18.22
CA MET A 26 -56.10 -2.03 -17.91
C MET A 26 -56.28 -1.63 -16.44
N LEU A 27 -55.54 -2.27 -15.51
CA LEU A 27 -55.54 -1.93 -14.07
C LEU A 27 -54.83 -0.61 -13.80
N LEU A 28 -53.78 -0.28 -14.55
CA LEU A 28 -53.06 0.99 -14.45
C LEU A 28 -53.88 2.17 -15.00
N LEU A 29 -54.68 1.98 -16.03
CA LEU A 29 -55.55 3.03 -16.59
C LEU A 29 -56.75 3.35 -15.65
N MET A 30 -57.33 2.37 -14.98
CA MET A 30 -58.41 2.61 -14.02
C MET A 30 -57.92 3.23 -12.71
N GLY A 31 -56.69 2.92 -12.26
CA GLY A 31 -56.03 3.54 -11.08
C GLY A 31 -55.71 5.02 -11.28
N GLY A 32 -55.29 5.39 -12.49
CA GLY A 32 -54.98 6.79 -12.86
C GLY A 32 -56.20 7.72 -12.86
N LEU A 33 -57.36 7.25 -13.30
CA LEU A 33 -58.60 8.06 -13.30
C LEU A 33 -59.19 8.26 -11.90
N ALA A 34 -59.02 7.32 -10.98
CA ALA A 34 -59.48 7.44 -9.59
C ALA A 34 -58.61 8.45 -8.80
N ALA A 35 -57.30 8.50 -9.04
CA ALA A 35 -56.37 9.45 -8.39
C ALA A 35 -56.60 10.92 -8.85
N LEU A 36 -57.05 11.11 -10.11
CA LEU A 36 -57.34 12.46 -10.61
C LEU A 36 -58.64 13.04 -10.03
N ARG A 37 -59.61 12.20 -9.71
CA ARG A 37 -60.89 12.66 -9.09
C ARG A 37 -60.75 12.96 -7.59
N TRP A 38 -59.84 12.29 -6.87
CA TRP A 38 -59.62 12.56 -5.44
C TRP A 38 -58.91 13.88 -5.18
N ARG A 39 -58.06 14.34 -6.10
CA ARG A 39 -57.30 15.59 -5.98
C ARG A 39 -58.15 16.86 -6.22
N ALA A 40 -59.36 16.71 -6.79
CA ALA A 40 -60.28 17.85 -7.07
C ALA A 40 -61.29 18.16 -5.94
N GLN A 41 -61.33 17.34 -4.88
CA GLN A 41 -62.34 17.49 -3.82
C GLN A 41 -61.80 17.98 -2.47
N SER A 42 -60.50 18.35 -2.37
CA SER A 42 -59.90 18.80 -1.09
C SER A 42 -59.41 20.25 -1.12
N ALA A 43 -60.12 21.11 -1.81
CA ALA A 43 -59.87 22.58 -1.72
C ALA A 43 -60.93 23.23 -0.85
N ALA A 44 -60.78 23.18 0.48
CA ALA A 44 -61.49 24.05 1.39
C ALA A 44 -60.76 25.41 1.51
N PRO A 45 -61.45 26.55 1.55
CA PRO A 45 -60.79 27.85 1.63
C PRO A 45 -60.17 28.05 3.04
N VAL A 46 -58.84 28.27 3.05
CA VAL A 46 -58.12 28.68 4.28
C VAL A 46 -58.42 30.13 4.54
N ALA A 47 -59.04 30.40 5.68
CA ALA A 47 -59.25 31.76 6.23
C ALA A 47 -57.87 32.37 6.58
N ALA A 48 -57.64 33.61 6.15
CA ALA A 48 -56.44 34.36 6.47
C ALA A 48 -56.37 34.65 7.98
N PRO A 49 -55.19 34.53 8.62
CA PRO A 49 -55.00 34.93 10.02
C PRO A 49 -54.93 36.44 10.16
N PRO A 50 -55.38 37.01 11.29
CA PRO A 50 -55.34 38.44 11.53
C PRO A 50 -53.93 38.95 11.71
N GLN A 51 -53.57 40.01 10.98
CA GLN A 51 -52.32 40.71 11.12
C GLN A 51 -52.36 41.57 12.40
N GLY A 52 -51.69 41.10 13.44
CA GLY A 52 -51.32 41.95 14.60
C GLY A 52 -49.99 42.65 14.37
N PRO A 53 -49.73 43.84 14.95
CA PRO A 53 -48.49 44.56 14.75
C PRO A 53 -47.32 43.80 15.38
N GLY A 54 -46.46 43.24 14.51
CA GLY A 54 -45.31 42.47 14.92
C GLY A 54 -44.22 43.32 15.55
N SER A 55 -43.93 43.01 16.76
CA SER A 55 -42.72 43.43 17.46
C SER A 55 -41.48 42.82 16.83
N LEU A 56 -40.64 43.64 16.25
CA LEU A 56 -39.25 43.27 15.91
C LEU A 56 -38.42 43.20 17.21
N ALA A 57 -38.60 42.12 17.97
CA ALA A 57 -37.76 41.82 19.12
C ALA A 57 -37.43 40.33 19.11
N GLY A 58 -36.30 39.95 18.54
CA GLY A 58 -35.87 38.56 18.45
C GLY A 58 -34.47 38.37 17.85
N ALA A 59 -33.67 39.41 17.75
CA ALA A 59 -32.29 39.30 17.27
C ALA A 59 -31.24 39.08 18.39
N GLY A 60 -31.68 38.81 19.62
CA GLY A 60 -30.81 38.76 20.79
C GLY A 60 -30.74 37.43 21.57
N GLU A 61 -31.55 36.43 21.23
CA GLU A 61 -31.64 35.19 22.05
C GLU A 61 -30.83 33.99 21.51
N PHE A 62 -30.15 34.10 20.38
CA PHE A 62 -29.34 32.98 19.85
C PHE A 62 -27.95 32.84 20.49
N SER A 63 -27.52 33.81 21.33
CA SER A 63 -26.12 33.83 21.80
C SER A 63 -25.83 32.95 23.04
N ASN A 64 -26.80 32.25 23.62
CA ASN A 64 -26.55 31.45 24.83
C ASN A 64 -27.12 30.01 24.76
N ARG A 65 -27.42 29.49 23.56
CA ARG A 65 -27.89 28.09 23.40
C ARG A 65 -26.71 27.18 23.43
N ARG A 66 -26.56 26.41 24.52
CA ARG A 66 -25.56 25.33 24.58
C ARG A 66 -26.00 24.17 23.65
N VAL A 67 -25.11 23.75 22.81
CA VAL A 67 -25.32 22.57 21.96
C VAL A 67 -24.97 21.33 22.78
N HIS A 68 -25.85 20.34 22.78
CA HIS A 68 -25.64 19.04 23.42
C HIS A 68 -25.69 17.97 22.35
N ALA A 69 -24.77 16.99 22.42
CA ALA A 69 -24.73 15.88 21.49
C ALA A 69 -24.34 14.58 22.20
N LEU A 70 -24.85 13.46 21.71
CA LEU A 70 -24.35 12.15 22.08
C LEU A 70 -23.16 11.81 21.22
N GLY A 71 -22.26 10.99 21.75
CA GLY A 71 -21.07 10.58 21.03
C GLY A 71 -20.45 9.32 21.60
N ARG A 72 -19.26 9.02 21.14
CA ARG A 72 -18.44 7.91 21.62
C ARG A 72 -16.99 8.37 21.84
N LEU A 73 -16.30 7.70 22.72
CA LEU A 73 -14.86 7.90 22.92
C LEU A 73 -14.08 7.08 21.90
N GLU A 74 -13.11 7.69 21.25
CA GLU A 74 -12.20 7.03 20.33
C GLU A 74 -10.75 7.47 20.60
N PRO A 75 -9.75 6.59 20.37
CA PRO A 75 -8.36 7.00 20.29
C PRO A 75 -8.15 7.98 19.13
N ARG A 76 -7.19 8.87 19.25
CA ARG A 76 -6.84 9.77 18.15
C ARG A 76 -6.38 8.95 16.91
N GLY A 77 -6.94 9.28 15.75
CA GLY A 77 -6.64 8.56 14.49
C GLY A 77 -7.43 7.27 14.32
N GLU A 78 -8.50 7.11 15.11
CA GLU A 78 -9.40 5.94 15.09
C GLU A 78 -8.73 4.64 15.59
N VAL A 79 -9.51 3.58 15.66
CA VAL A 79 -9.01 2.25 15.98
C VAL A 79 -8.48 1.59 14.70
N VAL A 80 -7.19 1.32 14.66
CA VAL A 80 -6.55 0.64 13.54
C VAL A 80 -6.72 -0.86 13.68
N ARG A 81 -7.37 -1.48 12.70
CA ARG A 81 -7.44 -2.94 12.58
C ARG A 81 -6.21 -3.45 11.84
N LEU A 82 -5.39 -4.21 12.52
CA LEU A 82 -4.21 -4.80 11.93
C LEU A 82 -4.59 -6.14 11.27
N ALA A 83 -4.37 -6.20 9.95
CA ALA A 83 -4.55 -7.40 9.15
C ALA A 83 -3.22 -7.85 8.55
N PRO A 84 -3.05 -9.12 8.18
CA PRO A 84 -1.89 -9.57 7.43
C PRO A 84 -1.75 -8.80 6.13
N PRO A 85 -0.52 -8.57 5.64
CA PRO A 85 -0.30 -8.01 4.31
C PRO A 85 -0.95 -8.84 3.21
N ALA A 86 -1.29 -8.21 2.10
CA ALA A 86 -1.92 -8.84 0.93
C ALA A 86 -1.14 -10.09 0.47
N GLY A 87 -1.85 -11.11 0.01
CA GLY A 87 -1.25 -12.39 -0.42
C GLY A 87 -1.07 -13.41 0.71
N ASN A 88 -1.50 -13.09 1.93
CA ASN A 88 -1.56 -14.01 3.06
C ASN A 88 -3.00 -14.35 3.46
N ASP A 89 -3.95 -14.23 2.53
CA ASP A 89 -5.35 -14.56 2.77
C ASP A 89 -5.47 -16.04 3.20
N GLY A 90 -6.03 -16.22 4.38
CA GLY A 90 -6.19 -17.55 4.94
C GLY A 90 -4.98 -18.13 5.67
N ALA A 91 -3.90 -17.37 5.83
CA ALA A 91 -2.78 -17.75 6.69
C ALA A 91 -3.24 -17.90 8.15
N ARG A 92 -2.56 -18.79 8.87
CA ARG A 92 -2.77 -18.97 10.31
C ARG A 92 -1.71 -18.20 11.08
N VAL A 93 -2.07 -17.77 12.28
CA VAL A 93 -1.10 -17.20 13.21
C VAL A 93 -0.27 -18.33 13.81
N GLU A 94 1.04 -18.34 13.55
CA GLU A 94 1.98 -19.27 14.19
C GLU A 94 2.28 -18.82 15.62
N ALA A 95 2.61 -17.55 15.78
CA ALA A 95 2.93 -16.95 17.07
C ALA A 95 2.42 -15.52 17.16
N LEU A 96 1.88 -15.16 18.31
CA LEU A 96 1.53 -13.80 18.69
C LEU A 96 2.55 -13.34 19.74
N LEU A 97 3.18 -12.19 19.52
CA LEU A 97 4.32 -11.70 20.33
C LEU A 97 3.93 -10.56 21.27
N VAL A 98 2.66 -10.23 21.33
CA VAL A 98 2.10 -9.12 22.09
C VAL A 98 0.84 -9.53 22.81
N ALA A 99 0.46 -8.80 23.87
CA ALA A 99 -0.74 -9.04 24.67
C ALA A 99 -1.69 -7.82 24.62
N GLU A 100 -2.97 -8.06 24.96
CA GLU A 100 -3.93 -6.98 25.15
C GLU A 100 -3.47 -6.04 26.27
N GLY A 101 -3.49 -4.74 25.99
CA GLY A 101 -3.04 -3.70 26.89
C GLY A 101 -1.59 -3.26 26.71
N ASP A 102 -0.78 -3.97 25.92
CA ASP A 102 0.60 -3.58 25.62
C ASP A 102 0.66 -2.29 24.81
N GLU A 103 1.59 -1.41 25.17
CA GLU A 103 1.96 -0.23 24.40
C GLU A 103 3.15 -0.56 23.50
N ILE A 104 2.97 -0.43 22.20
CA ILE A 104 3.97 -0.80 21.21
C ILE A 104 4.38 0.39 20.34
N PRO A 105 5.69 0.60 20.10
CA PRO A 105 6.17 1.58 19.13
C PRO A 105 5.86 1.14 17.69
N PRO A 106 5.99 2.04 16.70
CA PRO A 106 5.79 1.69 15.29
C PRO A 106 6.75 0.58 14.84
N GLN A 107 6.37 -0.19 13.84
CA GLN A 107 7.17 -1.27 13.24
C GLN A 107 7.53 -2.43 14.19
N THR A 108 6.86 -2.54 15.33
CA THR A 108 7.02 -3.69 16.23
C THR A 108 6.44 -4.94 15.58
N LEU A 109 7.17 -6.06 15.67
CA LEU A 109 6.68 -7.36 15.25
C LEU A 109 5.59 -7.84 16.21
N VAL A 110 4.36 -7.91 15.68
CA VAL A 110 3.16 -8.26 16.44
C VAL A 110 2.86 -9.75 16.36
N ALA A 111 2.94 -10.30 15.15
CA ALA A 111 2.65 -11.71 14.92
C ALA A 111 3.49 -12.28 13.78
N ARG A 112 3.65 -13.61 13.81
CA ARG A 112 4.26 -14.40 12.76
C ARG A 112 3.23 -15.37 12.19
N LEU A 113 3.17 -15.45 10.86
CA LEU A 113 2.27 -16.35 10.16
C LEU A 113 2.92 -17.72 9.95
N ASP A 114 2.12 -18.77 9.82
CA ASP A 114 2.54 -20.15 9.57
C ASP A 114 3.35 -20.32 8.27
N THR A 115 3.23 -19.38 7.33
CA THR A 115 4.00 -19.33 6.09
C THR A 115 5.45 -18.88 6.26
N TYR A 116 5.81 -18.30 7.41
CA TYR A 116 7.13 -17.72 7.67
C TYR A 116 8.28 -18.71 7.48
N ALA A 117 8.20 -19.89 8.07
CA ALA A 117 9.27 -20.89 7.99
C ALA A 117 9.53 -21.30 6.53
N ARG A 118 8.47 -21.50 5.74
CA ARG A 118 8.56 -21.83 4.31
C ARG A 118 9.17 -20.67 3.52
N LYS A 119 8.71 -19.42 3.74
CA LYS A 119 9.22 -18.23 3.06
C LYS A 119 10.70 -17.98 3.37
N ARG A 120 11.11 -18.22 4.60
CA ARG A 120 12.52 -18.15 5.02
C ARG A 120 13.38 -19.22 4.33
N ALA A 121 12.85 -20.44 4.13
CA ALA A 121 13.54 -21.47 3.37
C ALA A 121 13.68 -21.09 1.88
N GLU A 122 12.63 -20.52 1.26
CA GLU A 122 12.65 -19.96 -0.09
C GLU A 122 13.72 -18.84 -0.23
N LEU A 123 13.85 -17.97 0.75
CA LEU A 123 14.90 -16.95 0.77
C LEU A 123 16.30 -17.57 0.78
N LYS A 124 16.56 -18.54 1.66
CA LYS A 124 17.84 -19.23 1.70
C LYS A 124 18.18 -19.92 0.39
N GLU A 125 17.19 -20.49 -0.29
CA GLU A 125 17.38 -21.09 -1.62
C GLU A 125 17.76 -20.02 -2.65
N ALA A 126 17.09 -18.86 -2.65
CA ALA A 126 17.42 -17.74 -3.54
C ALA A 126 18.85 -17.21 -3.27
N GLU A 127 19.24 -17.06 -2.01
CA GLU A 127 20.59 -16.66 -1.61
C GLU A 127 21.66 -17.66 -2.10
N ALA A 128 21.37 -18.98 -1.99
CA ALA A 128 22.27 -20.01 -2.50
C ALA A 128 22.41 -19.95 -4.03
N ARG A 129 21.32 -19.66 -4.75
CA ARG A 129 21.35 -19.45 -6.21
C ARG A 129 22.18 -18.24 -6.60
N LEU A 130 22.04 -17.12 -5.86
CA LEU A 130 22.87 -15.93 -6.07
C LEU A 130 24.36 -16.25 -5.88
N LEU A 131 24.73 -16.94 -4.82
CA LEU A 131 26.11 -17.36 -4.57
C LEU A 131 26.65 -18.24 -5.71
N ALA A 132 25.84 -19.14 -6.23
CA ALA A 132 26.21 -19.99 -7.37
C ALA A 132 26.40 -19.17 -8.66
N ALA A 133 25.54 -18.18 -8.94
CA ALA A 133 25.67 -17.29 -10.08
C ALA A 133 26.97 -16.42 -9.98
N GLN A 134 27.24 -15.88 -8.81
CA GLN A 134 28.47 -15.13 -8.54
C GLN A 134 29.74 -16.00 -8.73
N ALA A 135 29.70 -17.25 -8.28
CA ALA A 135 30.82 -18.19 -8.50
C ALA A 135 31.04 -18.51 -9.98
N ARG A 136 29.97 -18.66 -10.79
CA ARG A 136 30.06 -18.83 -12.24
C ARG A 136 30.65 -17.61 -12.94
N LEU A 137 30.21 -16.41 -12.55
CA LEU A 137 30.77 -15.17 -13.05
C LEU A 137 32.28 -15.08 -12.76
N ALA A 138 32.67 -15.36 -11.52
CA ALA A 138 34.08 -15.40 -11.13
C ALA A 138 34.89 -16.45 -11.93
N GLN A 139 34.30 -17.62 -12.21
CA GLN A 139 34.90 -18.64 -13.05
C GLN A 139 35.08 -18.15 -14.49
N THR A 140 34.06 -17.48 -15.06
CA THR A 140 34.15 -16.90 -16.42
C THR A 140 35.24 -15.84 -16.51
N HIS A 141 35.35 -14.97 -15.52
CA HIS A 141 36.43 -13.98 -15.45
C HIS A 141 37.82 -14.61 -15.30
N ALA A 142 37.93 -15.70 -14.56
CA ALA A 142 39.20 -16.42 -14.43
C ALA A 142 39.69 -17.05 -15.74
N GLY A 143 38.77 -17.29 -16.69
CA GLY A 143 39.10 -17.85 -17.97
C GLY A 143 39.56 -19.30 -17.90
N ALA A 144 40.47 -19.69 -18.84
CA ALA A 144 41.07 -21.04 -18.90
C ALA A 144 42.02 -21.28 -17.73
N LYS A 145 42.20 -22.53 -17.37
CA LYS A 145 43.13 -22.92 -16.31
C LYS A 145 44.58 -22.55 -16.70
N PRO A 146 45.39 -22.02 -15.77
CA PRO A 146 46.78 -21.67 -16.05
C PRO A 146 47.61 -22.79 -16.69
N GLY A 147 47.40 -24.04 -16.23
CA GLY A 147 48.10 -25.19 -16.79
C GLY A 147 47.75 -25.47 -18.25
N ASP A 148 46.49 -25.24 -18.70
CA ASP A 148 46.10 -25.41 -20.10
C ASP A 148 46.75 -24.32 -20.97
N ILE A 149 46.88 -23.10 -20.48
CA ILE A 149 47.55 -22.01 -21.16
C ILE A 149 49.06 -22.30 -21.28
N GLU A 150 49.69 -22.76 -20.21
CA GLU A 150 51.11 -23.11 -20.20
C GLU A 150 51.43 -24.26 -21.15
N ALA A 151 50.59 -25.33 -21.18
CA ALA A 151 50.73 -26.44 -22.07
C ALA A 151 50.62 -26.02 -23.56
N GLN A 152 49.62 -25.15 -23.87
CA GLN A 152 49.50 -24.65 -25.24
C GLN A 152 50.62 -23.68 -25.61
N GLN A 153 51.13 -22.87 -24.65
CA GLN A 153 52.30 -22.00 -24.88
C GLN A 153 53.52 -22.84 -25.24
N ALA A 154 53.81 -23.93 -24.51
CA ALA A 154 54.91 -24.83 -24.81
C ALA A 154 54.79 -25.43 -26.21
N ALA A 155 53.56 -25.78 -26.68
CA ALA A 155 53.35 -26.21 -28.04
C ALA A 155 53.64 -25.17 -29.11
N VAL A 156 53.30 -23.89 -28.84
CA VAL A 156 53.66 -22.75 -29.69
C VAL A 156 55.16 -22.56 -29.75
N ASP A 157 55.85 -22.64 -28.61
CA ASP A 157 57.29 -22.47 -28.53
C ASP A 157 58.05 -23.59 -29.28
N LEU A 158 57.61 -24.84 -29.17
CA LEU A 158 58.14 -25.97 -29.94
C LEU A 158 58.03 -25.73 -31.45
N LEU A 159 56.87 -25.35 -31.94
CA LEU A 159 56.63 -25.08 -33.36
C LEU A 159 57.39 -23.85 -33.86
N ALA A 160 57.61 -22.83 -32.99
CA ALA A 160 58.47 -21.70 -33.31
C ALA A 160 59.92 -22.13 -33.58
N GLU A 161 60.47 -23.01 -32.73
CA GLU A 161 61.80 -23.53 -32.94
C GLU A 161 61.88 -24.42 -34.20
N GLN A 162 60.88 -25.28 -34.47
CA GLN A 162 60.82 -26.06 -35.71
C GLN A 162 60.80 -25.14 -36.95
N MET A 163 60.00 -24.08 -36.93
CA MET A 163 59.96 -23.09 -38.02
C MET A 163 61.33 -22.43 -38.24
N LYS A 164 62.06 -22.08 -37.15
CA LYS A 164 63.42 -21.53 -37.27
C LYS A 164 64.38 -22.50 -37.93
N VAL A 165 64.31 -23.80 -37.60
CA VAL A 165 65.12 -24.84 -38.23
C VAL A 165 64.81 -24.92 -39.72
N SER A 166 63.50 -25.09 -40.09
CA SER A 166 63.07 -25.16 -41.50
C SER A 166 63.49 -23.94 -42.30
N ARG A 167 63.47 -22.74 -41.70
CA ARG A 167 63.96 -21.47 -42.34
C ARG A 167 65.45 -21.55 -42.63
N ARG A 168 66.27 -21.96 -41.67
CA ARG A 168 67.73 -22.10 -41.87
C ARG A 168 68.06 -23.13 -42.94
N ASP A 169 67.30 -24.23 -43.00
CA ASP A 169 67.48 -25.27 -44.01
C ASP A 169 67.12 -24.76 -45.40
N LEU A 170 66.01 -23.98 -45.53
CA LEU A 170 65.69 -23.35 -46.81
C LEU A 170 66.78 -22.33 -47.22
N GLU A 171 67.24 -21.47 -46.31
CA GLU A 171 68.33 -20.53 -46.59
C GLU A 171 69.62 -21.21 -47.01
N ARG A 172 69.88 -22.42 -46.48
CA ARG A 172 71.00 -23.28 -46.93
C ARG A 172 70.73 -23.84 -48.33
N ALA A 173 69.54 -24.34 -48.56
CA ALA A 173 69.10 -24.88 -49.86
C ALA A 173 69.14 -23.80 -50.97
N GLU A 174 68.76 -22.56 -50.67
CA GLU A 174 68.87 -21.41 -51.59
C GLU A 174 70.32 -21.17 -52.02
N ARG A 175 71.29 -21.24 -51.11
CA ARG A 175 72.71 -21.09 -51.41
C ARG A 175 73.20 -22.26 -52.35
N PHE A 176 72.79 -23.52 -52.08
CA PHE A 176 73.16 -24.65 -52.90
C PHE A 176 72.47 -24.63 -54.27
N ARG A 177 71.26 -24.15 -54.38
CA ARG A 177 70.55 -23.96 -55.65
C ARG A 177 71.27 -22.89 -56.50
N ASN A 178 71.68 -21.79 -55.92
CA ASN A 178 72.44 -20.74 -56.59
C ASN A 178 73.81 -21.28 -57.12
N GLN A 179 74.40 -22.28 -56.42
CA GLN A 179 75.62 -22.95 -56.84
C GLN A 179 75.34 -24.14 -57.80
N LYS A 180 74.06 -24.41 -58.19
CA LYS A 180 73.59 -25.52 -59.02
C LYS A 180 73.90 -26.90 -58.44
N VAL A 181 73.94 -27.04 -57.09
CA VAL A 181 74.33 -28.29 -56.41
C VAL A 181 73.03 -29.10 -56.11
N ILE A 182 71.83 -28.52 -56.01
CA ILE A 182 70.59 -29.26 -55.78
C ILE A 182 69.62 -29.05 -56.91
N SER A 183 68.64 -29.98 -57.03
CA SER A 183 67.55 -29.93 -58.00
C SER A 183 66.49 -28.92 -57.60
N GLY A 184 65.64 -28.50 -58.58
CA GLY A 184 64.48 -27.70 -58.30
C GLY A 184 63.48 -28.40 -57.35
N GLU A 185 63.27 -29.66 -57.55
CA GLU A 185 62.39 -30.52 -56.75
C GLU A 185 62.90 -30.61 -55.29
N ASP A 186 64.17 -30.74 -55.06
CA ASP A 186 64.70 -30.76 -53.69
C ASP A 186 64.58 -29.41 -53.02
N PHE A 187 64.76 -28.28 -53.75
CA PHE A 187 64.51 -26.97 -53.22
C PHE A 187 63.03 -26.79 -52.84
N ASP A 188 62.05 -27.19 -53.65
CA ASP A 188 60.64 -27.13 -53.39
C ASP A 188 60.25 -27.92 -52.14
N LYS A 189 60.92 -29.04 -51.82
CA LYS A 189 60.76 -29.79 -50.56
C LYS A 189 61.09 -28.93 -49.31
N TYR A 190 62.18 -28.16 -49.34
CA TYR A 190 62.53 -27.27 -48.25
C TYR A 190 61.56 -26.07 -48.08
N GLN A 191 61.12 -25.58 -49.23
CA GLN A 191 60.08 -24.48 -49.20
C GLN A 191 58.79 -24.99 -48.61
N TRP A 192 58.31 -26.17 -49.11
CA TRP A 192 57.09 -26.80 -48.54
C TRP A 192 57.22 -27.09 -47.05
N ALA A 193 58.40 -27.57 -46.58
CA ALA A 193 58.64 -27.79 -45.13
C ALA A 193 58.53 -26.53 -44.33
N LEU A 194 59.04 -25.38 -44.78
CA LEU A 194 58.89 -24.10 -44.13
C LEU A 194 57.43 -23.63 -44.13
N ASP A 195 56.75 -23.75 -45.26
CA ASP A 195 55.34 -23.35 -45.39
C ASP A 195 54.45 -24.18 -44.44
N LYS A 196 54.67 -25.49 -44.37
CA LYS A 196 54.01 -26.38 -43.45
C LYS A 196 54.21 -25.97 -41.98
N THR A 197 55.46 -25.83 -41.54
CA THR A 197 55.75 -25.46 -40.16
C THR A 197 55.24 -24.05 -39.80
N THR A 198 55.20 -23.13 -40.76
CA THR A 198 54.61 -21.79 -40.59
C THR A 198 53.12 -21.86 -40.38
N LEU A 199 52.40 -22.69 -41.09
CA LEU A 199 50.95 -22.88 -40.92
C LEU A 199 50.64 -23.56 -39.58
N GLU A 200 51.44 -24.58 -39.19
CA GLU A 200 51.31 -25.26 -37.90
C GLU A 200 51.55 -24.28 -36.72
N PHE A 201 52.56 -23.47 -36.80
CA PHE A 201 52.84 -22.42 -35.81
C PHE A 201 51.69 -21.41 -35.72
N ARG A 202 51.17 -20.90 -36.84
CA ARG A 202 50.03 -19.99 -36.85
C ARG A 202 48.79 -20.59 -36.20
N ARG A 203 48.49 -21.86 -36.53
CA ARG A 203 47.37 -22.61 -35.95
C ARG A 203 47.51 -22.71 -34.42
N ALA A 204 48.69 -23.12 -33.95
CA ALA A 204 48.94 -23.28 -32.51
C ALA A 204 48.84 -21.93 -31.76
N ARG A 205 49.31 -20.85 -32.38
CA ARG A 205 49.22 -19.50 -31.82
C ARG A 205 47.77 -19.02 -31.74
N GLN A 206 46.98 -19.23 -32.83
CA GLN A 206 45.55 -18.86 -32.81
C GLN A 206 44.76 -19.64 -31.76
N LEU A 207 45.12 -20.92 -31.54
CA LEU A 207 44.52 -21.73 -30.50
C LEU A 207 44.87 -21.21 -29.11
N LEU A 208 46.13 -20.78 -28.88
CA LEU A 208 46.53 -20.14 -27.62
C LEU A 208 45.76 -18.84 -27.38
N ASP A 209 45.65 -18.02 -28.40
CA ASP A 209 44.91 -16.76 -28.31
C ASP A 209 43.43 -17.00 -27.96
N ALA A 210 42.81 -18.02 -28.63
CA ALA A 210 41.42 -18.42 -28.35
C ALA A 210 41.20 -18.98 -26.93
N ILE A 211 42.20 -19.72 -26.40
CA ILE A 211 42.14 -20.23 -25.01
C ILE A 211 42.27 -19.08 -23.99
N ARG A 212 43.09 -18.10 -24.28
CA ARG A 212 43.29 -16.93 -23.42
C ARG A 212 42.15 -15.93 -23.42
N GLU A 213 41.36 -15.91 -24.48
CA GLU A 213 40.29 -14.96 -24.67
C GLU A 213 39.13 -15.22 -23.69
N VAL A 214 38.86 -14.28 -22.82
CA VAL A 214 37.60 -14.21 -22.05
C VAL A 214 36.67 -13.32 -22.85
N ARG A 215 35.63 -13.89 -23.44
CA ARG A 215 34.71 -13.14 -24.29
C ARG A 215 33.80 -12.25 -23.42
N GLU A 216 33.76 -10.97 -23.74
CA GLU A 216 32.91 -9.99 -23.06
C GLU A 216 31.41 -10.40 -23.08
N THR A 217 30.98 -11.05 -24.15
CA THR A 217 29.60 -11.57 -24.26
C THR A 217 29.28 -12.62 -23.20
N ASP A 218 30.23 -13.52 -22.91
CA ASP A 218 30.04 -14.58 -21.92
C ASP A 218 30.02 -13.99 -20.51
N VAL A 219 30.88 -13.01 -20.25
CA VAL A 219 30.89 -12.24 -18.98
C VAL A 219 29.53 -11.56 -18.81
N ARG A 220 29.02 -10.84 -19.83
CA ARG A 220 27.74 -10.14 -19.77
C ARG A 220 26.55 -11.06 -19.52
N VAL A 221 26.57 -12.28 -20.08
CA VAL A 221 25.54 -13.29 -19.80
C VAL A 221 25.55 -13.67 -18.33
N GLN A 222 26.75 -13.92 -17.74
CA GLN A 222 26.86 -14.27 -16.32
C GLN A 222 26.52 -13.10 -15.40
N GLU A 223 26.87 -11.88 -15.76
CA GLU A 223 26.44 -10.67 -15.04
C GLU A 223 24.91 -10.54 -15.00
N THR A 224 24.24 -10.82 -16.13
CA THR A 224 22.79 -10.80 -16.20
C THR A 224 22.17 -11.90 -15.32
N GLU A 225 22.80 -13.08 -15.22
CA GLU A 225 22.36 -14.16 -14.34
C GLU A 225 22.48 -13.75 -12.87
N VAL A 226 23.56 -13.04 -12.48
CA VAL A 226 23.73 -12.47 -11.12
C VAL A 226 22.62 -11.46 -10.81
N VAL A 227 22.37 -10.50 -11.70
CA VAL A 227 21.29 -9.49 -11.52
C VAL A 227 19.92 -10.17 -11.37
N THR A 228 19.66 -11.22 -12.16
CA THR A 228 18.41 -11.98 -12.05
C THR A 228 18.29 -12.69 -10.71
N ALA A 229 19.39 -13.28 -10.21
CA ALA A 229 19.42 -13.93 -8.91
C ALA A 229 19.28 -12.92 -7.74
N GLU A 230 19.87 -11.73 -7.85
CA GLU A 230 19.69 -10.64 -6.89
C GLU A 230 18.22 -10.19 -6.81
N ALA A 231 17.56 -10.02 -7.96
CA ALA A 231 16.13 -9.71 -8.00
C ALA A 231 15.28 -10.81 -7.33
N ALA A 232 15.65 -12.08 -7.52
CA ALA A 232 14.98 -13.20 -6.86
C ALA A 232 15.15 -13.19 -5.35
N VAL A 233 16.34 -12.84 -4.83
CA VAL A 233 16.59 -12.65 -3.39
C VAL A 233 15.76 -11.51 -2.84
N ALA A 234 15.72 -10.35 -3.52
CA ALA A 234 14.91 -9.21 -3.11
C ALA A 234 13.42 -9.61 -3.01
N ALA A 235 12.88 -10.26 -4.03
CA ALA A 235 11.50 -10.74 -4.01
C ALA A 235 11.23 -11.79 -2.91
N ALA A 236 12.20 -12.64 -2.58
CA ALA A 236 12.07 -13.61 -1.49
C ALA A 236 12.11 -12.93 -0.10
N LYS A 237 12.90 -11.86 0.07
CA LYS A 237 12.92 -11.04 1.30
C LYS A 237 11.56 -10.39 1.55
N GLU A 238 10.99 -9.74 0.57
CA GLU A 238 9.64 -9.16 0.66
C GLU A 238 8.58 -10.18 1.08
N ARG A 239 8.68 -11.43 0.56
CA ARG A 239 7.77 -12.50 0.95
C ARG A 239 7.96 -12.94 2.40
N VAL A 240 9.18 -12.90 2.94
CA VAL A 240 9.45 -13.17 4.36
C VAL A 240 8.87 -12.04 5.21
N GLU A 241 9.10 -10.79 4.84
CA GLU A 241 8.55 -9.62 5.55
C GLU A 241 7.02 -9.64 5.55
N ALA A 242 6.39 -10.02 4.43
CA ALA A 242 4.94 -10.18 4.37
C ALA A 242 4.39 -11.29 5.28
N ALA A 243 5.21 -12.25 5.72
CA ALA A 243 4.83 -13.26 6.69
C ALA A 243 5.02 -12.81 8.15
N GLU A 244 5.57 -11.62 8.38
CA GLU A 244 5.69 -10.95 9.66
C GLU A 244 4.71 -9.76 9.70
N VAL A 245 3.76 -9.79 10.63
CA VAL A 245 2.80 -8.70 10.78
C VAL A 245 3.37 -7.68 11.74
N ARG A 246 3.59 -6.45 11.27
CA ARG A 246 4.11 -5.32 12.04
C ARG A 246 3.07 -4.22 12.13
N ASN A 247 3.02 -3.51 13.27
CA ASN A 247 2.12 -2.37 13.42
C ASN A 247 2.65 -1.14 12.66
N PRO A 248 1.79 -0.39 11.96
CA PRO A 248 2.22 0.81 11.21
C PRO A 248 2.46 2.02 12.13
N THR A 249 1.75 2.13 13.24
CA THR A 249 1.73 3.28 14.14
C THR A 249 1.96 2.88 15.58
N ALA A 250 2.48 3.79 16.40
CA ALA A 250 2.50 3.58 17.86
C ALA A 250 1.07 3.51 18.41
N GLY A 251 0.87 2.70 19.44
CA GLY A 251 -0.42 2.61 20.10
C GLY A 251 -0.47 1.51 21.14
N ARG A 252 -1.63 1.43 21.83
CA ARG A 252 -1.94 0.35 22.75
C ARG A 252 -2.81 -0.68 22.04
N ILE A 253 -2.54 -1.96 22.30
CA ILE A 253 -3.37 -3.07 21.82
C ILE A 253 -4.66 -3.09 22.60
N LEU A 254 -5.78 -2.87 21.90
CA LEU A 254 -7.10 -2.78 22.49
C LEU A 254 -7.76 -4.16 22.58
N LYS A 255 -7.64 -4.95 21.52
CA LYS A 255 -8.27 -6.25 21.42
C LYS A 255 -7.52 -7.16 20.46
N ILE A 256 -7.44 -8.44 20.78
CA ILE A 256 -6.89 -9.50 19.94
C ILE A 256 -8.05 -10.33 19.41
N HIS A 257 -8.19 -10.41 18.09
CA HIS A 257 -9.26 -11.16 17.42
C HIS A 257 -8.84 -12.56 17.01
N THR A 258 -7.54 -12.75 16.70
CA THR A 258 -7.03 -14.03 16.21
C THR A 258 -5.90 -14.54 17.12
N ARG A 259 -6.03 -15.76 17.58
CA ARG A 259 -5.06 -16.41 18.49
C ARG A 259 -4.10 -17.34 17.73
N PRO A 260 -2.97 -17.71 18.30
CA PRO A 260 -2.08 -18.70 17.71
C PRO A 260 -2.81 -19.99 17.33
N GLY A 261 -2.59 -20.48 16.11
CA GLY A 261 -3.26 -21.64 15.52
C GLY A 261 -4.55 -21.33 14.76
N GLU A 262 -5.11 -20.14 14.93
CA GLU A 262 -6.34 -19.73 14.23
C GLU A 262 -6.02 -19.09 12.88
N LYS A 263 -6.97 -19.22 11.96
CA LYS A 263 -6.95 -18.51 10.68
C LYS A 263 -7.40 -17.05 10.89
N VAL A 264 -6.70 -16.10 10.29
CA VAL A 264 -7.10 -14.70 10.34
C VAL A 264 -8.40 -14.51 9.56
N GLY A 265 -9.41 -13.97 10.23
CA GLY A 265 -10.73 -13.68 9.68
C GLY A 265 -10.91 -12.21 9.29
N ASP A 266 -12.15 -11.84 8.97
CA ASP A 266 -12.53 -10.49 8.50
C ASP A 266 -12.26 -9.38 9.53
N ASN A 267 -12.22 -9.71 10.83
CA ASN A 267 -11.88 -8.77 11.89
C ASN A 267 -10.38 -8.48 12.01
N GLY A 268 -9.55 -9.10 11.16
CA GLY A 268 -8.10 -8.98 11.24
C GLY A 268 -7.49 -9.73 12.43
N LEU A 269 -6.27 -9.33 12.77
CA LEU A 269 -5.48 -9.94 13.83
C LEU A 269 -5.78 -9.32 15.20
N LEU A 270 -5.73 -7.99 15.26
CA LEU A 270 -5.97 -7.21 16.47
C LEU A 270 -6.36 -5.76 16.14
N GLU A 271 -6.81 -5.06 17.17
CA GLU A 271 -7.11 -3.62 17.14
C GLU A 271 -6.09 -2.87 18.01
N LEU A 272 -5.58 -1.76 17.50
CA LEU A 272 -4.70 -0.86 18.24
C LEU A 272 -5.15 0.60 18.08
N GLY A 273 -4.82 1.45 19.07
CA GLY A 273 -5.17 2.88 19.03
C GLY A 273 -4.25 3.74 19.91
N ASP A 274 -4.13 5.02 19.58
CA ASP A 274 -3.40 6.02 20.38
C ASP A 274 -4.26 6.47 21.57
N VAL A 275 -4.34 5.66 22.59
CA VAL A 275 -5.14 5.94 23.81
C VAL A 275 -4.53 7.02 24.69
N ALA A 276 -3.28 7.43 24.46
CA ALA A 276 -2.69 8.57 25.15
C ALA A 276 -3.40 9.89 24.77
N HIS A 277 -4.01 9.91 23.58
CA HIS A 277 -4.73 11.04 23.04
C HIS A 277 -6.16 10.64 22.68
N MET A 278 -7.05 10.57 23.66
CA MET A 278 -8.45 10.24 23.45
C MET A 278 -9.24 11.43 22.87
N GLN A 279 -10.20 11.12 22.01
CA GLN A 279 -11.15 12.07 21.43
C GLN A 279 -12.58 11.63 21.74
N ALA A 280 -13.48 12.60 21.87
CA ALA A 280 -14.91 12.34 21.83
C ALA A 280 -15.43 12.67 20.43
N VAL A 281 -16.02 11.71 19.75
CA VAL A 281 -16.69 11.90 18.46
C VAL A 281 -18.16 12.11 18.77
N ALA A 282 -18.63 13.37 18.68
CA ALA A 282 -19.99 13.78 18.99
C ALA A 282 -20.83 13.86 17.72
N GLU A 283 -22.04 13.28 17.74
CA GLU A 283 -23.02 13.33 16.64
C GLU A 283 -23.94 14.55 16.84
N VAL A 284 -23.58 15.68 16.23
CA VAL A 284 -24.30 16.95 16.33
C VAL A 284 -25.34 17.05 15.22
N PHE A 285 -26.55 17.48 15.52
CA PHE A 285 -27.58 17.72 14.52
C PHE A 285 -27.17 18.76 13.48
N GLU A 286 -27.50 18.53 12.22
CA GLU A 286 -27.17 19.40 11.09
C GLU A 286 -27.50 20.86 11.32
N GLY A 287 -28.65 21.13 11.98
CA GLY A 287 -29.09 22.50 12.29
C GLY A 287 -28.29 23.24 13.37
N ASP A 288 -27.54 22.51 14.21
CA ASP A 288 -26.77 23.05 15.31
C ASP A 288 -25.28 23.19 15.01
N VAL A 289 -24.78 22.53 13.94
CA VAL A 289 -23.36 22.56 13.55
C VAL A 289 -22.87 24.00 13.27
N GLY A 290 -23.73 24.84 12.67
CA GLY A 290 -23.40 26.23 12.39
C GLY A 290 -23.12 27.11 13.63
N LEU A 291 -23.43 26.61 14.83
CA LEU A 291 -23.16 27.29 16.11
C LEU A 291 -21.79 26.90 16.69
N LEU A 292 -21.09 25.95 16.07
CA LEU A 292 -19.83 25.41 16.55
C LEU A 292 -18.65 25.94 15.74
N SER A 293 -17.48 26.05 16.39
CA SER A 293 -16.25 26.52 15.78
C SER A 293 -15.07 25.70 16.28
N THR A 294 -14.10 25.45 15.40
CA THR A 294 -12.83 24.81 15.79
C THR A 294 -12.13 25.67 16.86
N GLY A 295 -11.60 25.03 17.89
CA GLY A 295 -10.97 25.69 19.03
C GLY A 295 -11.95 25.99 20.18
N GLN A 296 -13.26 25.78 20.01
CA GLN A 296 -14.27 25.94 21.04
C GLN A 296 -14.13 24.85 22.12
N GLY A 297 -14.30 25.21 23.39
CA GLY A 297 -14.28 24.29 24.53
C GLY A 297 -15.49 23.36 24.53
N ALA A 298 -15.32 22.18 25.08
CA ALA A 298 -16.39 21.23 25.32
C ALA A 298 -16.17 20.43 26.61
N THR A 299 -17.27 20.14 27.29
CA THR A 299 -17.31 19.24 28.44
C THR A 299 -17.90 17.92 28.01
N VAL A 300 -17.20 16.83 28.31
CA VAL A 300 -17.57 15.46 27.94
C VAL A 300 -17.83 14.65 29.20
N ILE A 301 -18.97 14.01 29.29
CA ILE A 301 -19.37 13.15 30.41
C ILE A 301 -19.53 11.75 29.88
N VAL A 302 -18.83 10.77 30.49
CA VAL A 302 -18.97 9.35 30.14
C VAL A 302 -20.22 8.77 30.78
N ASP A 303 -21.03 8.07 30.01
CA ASP A 303 -22.27 7.44 30.50
C ASP A 303 -21.97 6.52 31.69
N GLY A 304 -22.76 6.64 32.76
CA GLY A 304 -22.56 5.91 34.00
C GLY A 304 -21.49 6.46 34.95
N THR A 305 -20.81 7.55 34.59
CA THR A 305 -19.89 8.26 35.49
C THR A 305 -20.38 9.69 35.73
N ARG A 306 -19.84 10.34 36.77
CA ARG A 306 -20.08 11.80 37.02
C ARG A 306 -18.84 12.64 36.69
N ASP A 307 -17.88 12.00 36.01
CA ASP A 307 -16.62 12.64 35.72
C ASP A 307 -16.75 13.57 34.52
N GLU A 308 -16.53 14.86 34.75
CA GLU A 308 -16.40 15.83 33.69
C GLU A 308 -15.00 15.80 33.10
N LEU A 309 -14.92 15.57 31.79
CA LEU A 309 -13.71 15.62 31.01
C LEU A 309 -13.71 16.87 30.16
N ARG A 310 -12.60 17.60 30.10
CA ARG A 310 -12.47 18.77 29.27
C ARG A 310 -11.78 18.46 27.95
N GLY A 311 -12.24 19.13 26.91
CA GLY A 311 -11.68 19.00 25.58
C GLY A 311 -11.93 20.23 24.72
N THR A 312 -11.40 20.22 23.52
CA THR A 312 -11.49 21.29 22.53
C THR A 312 -11.88 20.72 21.19
N ILE A 313 -12.76 21.38 20.43
CA ILE A 313 -13.12 20.98 19.07
C ILE A 313 -11.89 21.13 18.18
N VAL A 314 -11.46 20.02 17.58
CA VAL A 314 -10.33 19.99 16.62
C VAL A 314 -10.81 19.88 15.19
N GLU A 315 -11.98 19.27 14.97
CA GLU A 315 -12.51 19.03 13.63
C GLU A 315 -14.04 19.06 13.63
N LEU A 316 -14.60 19.71 12.63
CA LEU A 316 -16.01 19.67 12.28
C LEU A 316 -16.15 18.83 10.99
N GLY A 317 -16.89 17.74 11.07
CA GLY A 317 -17.09 16.84 9.92
C GLY A 317 -17.76 17.56 8.74
N SER A 318 -17.39 17.15 7.55
CA SER A 318 -17.95 17.71 6.30
C SER A 318 -19.04 16.82 5.69
N ILE A 319 -19.36 15.69 6.34
CA ILE A 319 -20.32 14.71 5.84
C ILE A 319 -21.51 14.66 6.80
N VAL A 320 -22.71 14.80 6.23
CA VAL A 320 -23.97 14.57 6.95
C VAL A 320 -24.30 13.08 6.85
N ALA A 321 -24.36 12.41 8.00
CA ALA A 321 -24.66 11.00 8.12
C ALA A 321 -25.99 10.77 8.88
N ARG A 322 -26.45 9.53 8.91
CA ARG A 322 -27.52 9.14 9.82
C ARG A 322 -26.95 8.90 11.21
N LYS A 323 -27.70 9.27 12.25
CA LYS A 323 -27.33 9.05 13.64
C LYS A 323 -27.11 7.56 13.92
N VAL A 324 -25.95 7.22 14.49
CA VAL A 324 -25.55 5.84 14.81
C VAL A 324 -25.57 5.59 16.32
N VAL A 325 -25.27 6.59 17.14
CA VAL A 325 -25.30 6.45 18.60
C VAL A 325 -26.75 6.33 19.08
N LEU A 326 -27.11 5.13 19.51
CA LEU A 326 -28.48 4.80 19.95
C LEU A 326 -28.87 5.64 21.18
N THR A 327 -30.01 6.32 21.09
CA THR A 327 -30.72 6.90 22.23
C THR A 327 -31.47 5.77 22.96
N ASN A 328 -31.70 5.93 24.27
CA ASN A 328 -32.47 4.94 25.07
C ASN A 328 -33.95 4.84 24.66
N ASP A 329 -34.42 5.69 23.76
CA ASP A 329 -35.80 5.69 23.26
C ASP A 329 -35.81 5.16 21.81
N PRO A 330 -36.31 3.96 21.56
CA PRO A 330 -36.30 3.31 20.24
C PRO A 330 -37.30 3.95 19.24
N VAL A 331 -38.12 4.90 19.65
CA VAL A 331 -39.18 5.52 18.82
C VAL A 331 -38.78 6.89 18.28
N SER A 332 -37.81 7.55 18.91
CA SER A 332 -37.37 8.88 18.50
C SER A 332 -36.09 8.80 17.67
N ASP A 333 -36.13 9.35 16.47
CA ASP A 333 -34.99 9.76 15.65
C ASP A 333 -34.19 8.71 14.85
N THR A 334 -34.83 7.74 14.24
CA THR A 334 -34.16 6.84 13.26
C THR A 334 -33.74 7.56 11.95
N ASP A 335 -34.20 8.79 11.72
CA ASP A 335 -33.91 9.55 10.49
C ASP A 335 -33.23 10.90 10.73
N ALA A 336 -32.67 11.10 11.94
CA ALA A 336 -31.97 12.33 12.28
C ALA A 336 -30.63 12.42 11.53
N ARG A 337 -30.43 13.56 10.88
CA ARG A 337 -29.17 13.89 10.19
C ARG A 337 -28.20 14.54 11.15
N VAL A 338 -26.99 13.99 11.21
CA VAL A 338 -25.94 14.42 12.12
C VAL A 338 -24.62 14.62 11.39
N VAL A 339 -23.80 15.49 11.96
CA VAL A 339 -22.41 15.71 11.57
C VAL A 339 -21.53 15.30 12.74
N GLU A 340 -20.48 14.52 12.46
CA GLU A 340 -19.49 14.15 13.49
C GLU A 340 -18.60 15.35 13.82
N VAL A 341 -18.50 15.66 15.10
CA VAL A 341 -17.62 16.71 15.64
C VAL A 341 -16.59 16.03 16.54
N ARG A 342 -15.31 16.22 16.24
CA ARG A 342 -14.21 15.63 17.02
C ARG A 342 -13.72 16.60 18.07
N VAL A 343 -13.80 16.19 19.31
CA VAL A 343 -13.34 16.92 20.49
C VAL A 343 -12.11 16.22 21.05
N GLN A 344 -10.94 16.84 20.95
CA GLN A 344 -9.71 16.34 21.55
C GLN A 344 -9.77 16.55 23.06
N LEU A 345 -9.67 15.50 23.83
CA LEU A 345 -9.60 15.57 25.28
C LEU A 345 -8.22 16.08 25.74
N GLU A 346 -8.21 16.82 26.84
CA GLU A 346 -6.97 17.20 27.49
C GLU A 346 -6.17 15.97 27.96
N PRO A 347 -4.83 16.05 28.06
CA PRO A 347 -4.01 14.89 28.46
C PRO A 347 -4.39 14.30 29.83
N SER A 348 -4.85 15.12 30.77
CA SER A 348 -5.36 14.71 32.08
C SER A 348 -6.67 13.93 31.98
N SER A 349 -7.57 14.36 31.08
CA SER A 349 -8.85 13.73 30.76
C SER A 349 -8.64 12.42 30.00
N SER A 350 -7.76 12.40 29.00
CA SER A 350 -7.43 11.21 28.18
C SER A 350 -6.96 10.05 29.06
N ARG A 351 -6.05 10.27 30.02
CA ARG A 351 -5.56 9.23 30.93
C ARG A 351 -6.65 8.58 31.79
N ARG A 352 -7.70 9.33 32.14
CA ARG A 352 -8.81 8.79 32.95
C ARG A 352 -9.70 7.83 32.17
N VAL A 353 -9.72 7.95 30.85
CA VAL A 353 -10.59 7.18 29.94
C VAL A 353 -9.84 6.31 28.94
N GLU A 354 -8.55 6.14 29.11
CA GLU A 354 -7.70 5.35 28.20
C GLU A 354 -8.13 3.88 27.97
N ARG A 355 -8.97 3.33 28.88
CA ARG A 355 -9.52 1.97 28.81
C ARG A 355 -10.98 1.94 28.34
N LEU A 356 -11.54 3.10 27.99
CA LEU A 356 -12.96 3.23 27.68
C LEU A 356 -13.18 3.55 26.19
N SER A 357 -12.36 3.00 25.30
CA SER A 357 -12.59 3.12 23.87
C SER A 357 -13.98 2.61 23.50
N ASN A 358 -14.69 3.35 22.65
CA ASN A 358 -16.06 3.13 22.23
C ASN A 358 -17.14 3.29 23.35
N ALA A 359 -16.77 3.86 24.51
CA ALA A 359 -17.74 4.19 25.53
C ALA A 359 -18.63 5.36 25.07
N ARG A 360 -19.92 5.30 25.40
CA ARG A 360 -20.89 6.35 25.10
C ARG A 360 -20.63 7.58 25.98
N VAL A 361 -20.74 8.74 25.37
CA VAL A 361 -20.54 10.03 26.05
C VAL A 361 -21.62 11.03 25.68
N GLU A 362 -21.88 11.94 26.61
CA GLU A 362 -22.63 13.17 26.37
C GLU A 362 -21.65 14.34 26.27
N VAL A 363 -21.73 15.10 25.18
CA VAL A 363 -20.86 16.25 24.93
C VAL A 363 -21.68 17.52 24.98
N THR A 364 -21.25 18.45 25.82
CA THR A 364 -21.83 19.80 25.94
C THR A 364 -20.80 20.81 25.46
N PHE A 365 -21.13 21.54 24.42
CA PHE A 365 -20.25 22.55 23.85
C PHE A 365 -20.42 23.88 24.58
N ASP A 366 -19.31 24.54 24.91
CA ASP A 366 -19.32 25.86 25.54
C ASP A 366 -19.91 26.89 24.54
N PRO A 367 -20.54 27.96 24.98
CA PRO A 367 -20.99 29.00 24.07
C PRO A 367 -19.80 29.59 23.30
N PRO A 368 -19.99 30.02 22.03
CA PRO A 368 -18.93 30.63 21.26
C PRO A 368 -18.37 31.83 22.03
N SER A 369 -17.06 31.84 22.28
CA SER A 369 -16.38 32.99 22.86
C SER A 369 -16.50 34.15 21.88
N GLU A 370 -17.11 35.24 22.30
CA GLU A 370 -17.11 36.46 21.49
C GLU A 370 -15.67 36.82 21.12
N PRO A 371 -15.38 37.20 19.85
CA PRO A 371 -14.06 37.66 19.48
C PRO A 371 -13.71 38.86 20.35
N SER A 372 -12.76 38.70 21.26
CA SER A 372 -12.18 39.76 22.07
C SER A 372 -11.41 40.73 21.16
N GLY A 373 -12.09 41.71 20.60
CA GLY A 373 -11.52 42.66 19.65
C GLY A 373 -12.53 43.67 19.12
N SER A 374 -13.30 44.33 20.00
CA SER A 374 -13.82 45.63 19.62
C SER A 374 -12.68 46.62 19.67
N PRO A 375 -12.28 47.26 18.57
CA PRO A 375 -11.38 48.40 18.67
C PRO A 375 -12.10 49.49 19.48
N SER A 376 -11.55 49.86 20.63
CA SER A 376 -11.98 51.01 21.39
C SER A 376 -11.99 52.23 20.47
N THR A 377 -13.17 52.67 20.11
CA THR A 377 -13.38 53.96 19.43
C THR A 377 -12.75 55.05 20.31
N PRO A 378 -11.76 55.80 19.80
CA PRO A 378 -11.22 56.91 20.59
C PRO A 378 -12.34 57.94 20.80
N SER A 379 -12.63 58.24 22.08
CA SER A 379 -13.55 59.25 22.50
C SER A 379 -13.18 60.64 21.91
N ALA A 380 -14.07 61.17 21.08
CA ALA A 380 -13.97 62.50 20.50
C ALA A 380 -14.21 63.60 21.58
N ALA A 381 -13.28 63.74 22.51
CA ALA A 381 -13.35 64.76 23.57
C ALA A 381 -11.99 65.41 23.82
N ASP A 382 -11.25 65.81 22.77
CA ASP A 382 -10.10 66.72 22.93
C ASP A 382 -9.73 67.46 21.61
N ALA A 383 -10.76 68.04 20.98
CA ALA A 383 -10.57 68.95 19.87
C ALA A 383 -11.17 70.30 20.21
N ASN A 384 -10.68 70.95 21.28
CA ASN A 384 -10.90 72.43 21.44
C ASN A 384 -9.89 73.06 22.44
N ARG A 385 -8.65 73.28 22.01
CA ARG A 385 -7.74 74.24 22.52
C ARG A 385 -6.95 74.89 21.40
N SER A 386 -7.47 76.01 20.92
CA SER A 386 -6.68 76.94 20.09
C SER A 386 -5.51 77.51 20.90
N PRO A 387 -4.33 77.72 20.34
CA PRO A 387 -3.30 78.55 20.90
C PRO A 387 -3.55 80.00 20.50
N GLY A 388 -3.81 80.84 21.46
CA GLY A 388 -3.69 82.28 21.32
C GLY A 388 -2.26 82.74 21.65
N LEU A 389 -1.73 83.58 20.76
CA LEU A 389 -0.51 84.39 20.78
C LEU A 389 0.78 83.66 20.48
#